data_4f847c30e76afa71e61cc0f400c5faae
#
_entry.id   4f847c30e76afa71e61cc0f400c5faae
#
_cell.length_a   1.000
_cell.length_b   1.000
_cell.length_c   1.000
_cell.angle_alpha   90.00
_cell.angle_beta   90.00
_cell.angle_gamma   90.00
#
_symmetry.space_group_name_H-M   'P 1'
#
loop_
_entity.id
_entity.type
_entity.pdbx_description
1 polymer ?
#
loop_
_entity_poly.entity_id
_entity_poly.type
_entity_poly.pdbx_seq_one_letter_code
_entity_poly.pdbx_strand_id
1 'polypeptide(L)'
;MEARDILIRPLITERTTQLMADGKYTFVVAKKANKIEIAKAVAKIFNVKVVDVTTVNVTGKKKRVGRFTGKRPDYKKAVVKLAAGESIEFFTA
;
A
#
# COMPACT_ATOMS: atom_id res chain seq x y z
N MET A 1 4.44 14.86 7.11
CA MET A 1 3.14 14.14 7.00
C MET A 1 2.88 13.31 8.22
N GLU A 2 1.64 13.32 8.69
CA GLU A 2 1.22 12.41 9.74
C GLU A 2 1.17 10.98 9.21
N ALA A 3 1.40 10.01 10.09
CA ALA A 3 1.41 8.60 9.68
C ALA A 3 0.09 8.18 8.99
N ARG A 4 -1.04 8.62 9.51
CA ARG A 4 -2.36 8.31 8.91
C ARG A 4 -2.61 8.99 7.58
N ASP A 5 -1.88 10.07 7.28
CA ASP A 5 -1.97 10.75 5.99
C ASP A 5 -1.10 10.05 4.94
N ILE A 6 -0.12 9.30 5.38
CA ILE A 6 0.77 8.54 4.51
C ILE A 6 0.09 7.25 4.04
N LEU A 7 -0.54 6.51 4.95
CA LEU A 7 -1.26 5.29 4.64
C LEU A 7 -2.73 5.63 4.37
N ILE A 8 -3.13 5.62 3.11
CA ILE A 8 -4.50 5.98 2.72
C ILE A 8 -5.48 4.85 3.02
N ARG A 9 -5.16 3.63 2.53
CA ARG A 9 -5.98 2.45 2.78
C ARG A 9 -5.20 1.17 2.44
N PRO A 10 -5.61 0.03 2.99
CA PRO A 10 -5.06 -1.25 2.56
C PRO A 10 -5.56 -1.58 1.16
N LEU A 11 -4.73 -2.24 0.37
CA LEU A 11 -5.12 -2.73 -0.96
C LEU A 11 -5.32 -4.24 -0.84
N ILE A 12 -6.58 -4.66 -0.89
CA ILE A 12 -6.95 -6.07 -0.71
C ILE A 12 -7.46 -6.63 -2.02
N THR A 13 -6.66 -7.50 -2.62
CA THR A 13 -7.00 -8.24 -3.84
C THR A 13 -6.58 -9.68 -3.63
N GLU A 14 -6.92 -10.56 -4.56
CA GLU A 14 -6.48 -11.95 -4.50
C GLU A 14 -4.95 -12.04 -4.40
N ARG A 15 -4.24 -11.27 -5.24
CA ARG A 15 -2.79 -11.28 -5.26
C ARG A 15 -2.17 -10.70 -3.98
N THR A 16 -2.70 -9.61 -3.46
CA THR A 16 -2.19 -9.01 -2.23
C THR A 16 -2.47 -9.91 -1.02
N THR A 17 -3.59 -10.63 -1.04
CA THR A 17 -3.93 -11.61 -0.01
C THR A 17 -2.92 -12.76 0.01
N GLN A 18 -2.50 -13.21 -1.16
CA GLN A 18 -1.47 -14.25 -1.27
C GLN A 18 -0.12 -13.77 -0.72
N LEU A 19 0.22 -12.49 -0.94
CA LEU A 19 1.46 -11.91 -0.43
C LEU A 19 1.49 -11.85 1.10
N MET A 20 0.35 -11.77 1.75
CA MET A 20 0.29 -11.75 3.22
C MET A 20 0.86 -13.02 3.85
N ALA A 21 0.78 -14.15 3.16
CA ALA A 21 1.37 -15.39 3.63
C ALA A 21 2.90 -15.29 3.74
N ASP A 22 3.51 -14.42 2.94
CA ASP A 22 4.95 -14.15 2.96
C ASP A 22 5.31 -12.96 3.86
N GLY A 23 4.35 -12.47 4.64
CA GLY A 23 4.57 -11.31 5.51
C GLY A 23 4.60 -9.98 4.78
N LYS A 24 4.05 -9.92 3.58
CA LYS A 24 3.99 -8.72 2.76
C LYS A 24 2.58 -8.16 2.72
N TYR A 25 2.46 -6.88 3.04
CA TYR A 25 1.18 -6.18 3.08
C TYR A 25 1.21 -4.99 2.14
N THR A 26 0.16 -4.81 1.36
CA THR A 26 0.09 -3.77 0.34
C THR A 26 -0.87 -2.67 0.76
N PHE A 27 -0.42 -1.42 0.60
CA PHE A 27 -1.20 -0.23 0.94
C PHE A 27 -1.22 0.73 -0.23
N VAL A 28 -2.32 1.45 -0.36
CA VAL A 28 -2.33 2.67 -1.17
C VAL A 28 -1.80 3.77 -0.27
N VAL A 29 -0.79 4.47 -0.74
CA VAL A 29 -0.08 5.49 0.05
C VAL A 29 -0.11 6.84 -0.64
N ALA A 30 0.21 7.89 0.11
CA ALA A 30 0.32 9.24 -0.45
C ALA A 30 1.40 9.27 -1.54
N LYS A 31 1.11 9.92 -2.66
CA LYS A 31 2.05 10.00 -3.79
C LYS A 31 3.40 10.60 -3.41
N LYS A 32 3.40 11.50 -2.46
CA LYS A 32 4.61 12.20 -2.00
C LYS A 32 5.41 11.44 -0.95
N ALA A 33 4.85 10.35 -0.41
CA ALA A 33 5.51 9.59 0.63
C ALA A 33 6.67 8.76 0.05
N ASN A 34 7.79 8.72 0.76
CA ASN A 34 8.92 7.90 0.38
C ASN A 34 8.95 6.60 1.22
N LYS A 35 9.87 5.70 0.90
CA LYS A 35 9.99 4.40 1.58
C LYS A 35 10.20 4.54 3.09
N ILE A 36 11.02 5.49 3.50
CA ILE A 36 11.33 5.72 4.91
C ILE A 36 10.09 6.17 5.67
N GLU A 37 9.36 7.13 5.10
CA GLU A 37 8.12 7.63 5.70
C GLU A 37 7.06 6.53 5.79
N ILE A 38 6.93 5.71 4.76
CA ILE A 38 5.98 4.60 4.73
C ILE A 38 6.32 3.56 5.80
N ALA A 39 7.60 3.19 5.91
CA ALA A 39 8.06 2.23 6.91
C ALA A 39 7.76 2.74 8.33
N LYS A 40 8.05 4.01 8.61
CA LYS A 40 7.77 4.62 9.91
C LYS A 40 6.28 4.68 10.20
N ALA A 41 5.45 4.99 9.19
CA ALA A 41 4.01 5.08 9.35
C ALA A 41 3.41 3.72 9.71
N VAL A 42 3.81 2.66 9.01
CA VAL A 42 3.34 1.31 9.27
C VAL A 42 3.76 0.85 10.66
N ALA A 43 5.03 1.05 11.01
CA ALA A 43 5.55 0.68 12.32
C ALA A 43 4.80 1.38 13.45
N LYS A 44 4.49 2.66 13.27
CA LYS A 44 3.80 3.46 14.27
C LYS A 44 2.32 3.09 14.41
N ILE A 45 1.62 2.95 13.28
CA ILE A 45 0.17 2.70 13.28
C ILE A 45 -0.16 1.28 13.77
N PHE A 46 0.59 0.29 13.30
CA PHE A 46 0.32 -1.11 13.59
C PHE A 46 1.23 -1.71 14.66
N ASN A 47 2.19 -0.94 15.14
CA ASN A 47 3.15 -1.39 16.16
C ASN A 47 3.86 -2.68 15.73
N VAL A 48 4.38 -2.69 14.52
CA VAL A 48 5.08 -3.84 13.93
C VAL A 48 6.46 -3.41 13.45
N LYS A 49 7.34 -4.40 13.27
CA LYS A 49 8.68 -4.15 12.76
C LYS A 49 8.72 -4.35 11.24
N VAL A 50 9.07 -3.29 10.51
CA VAL A 50 9.16 -3.30 9.06
C VAL A 50 10.59 -3.61 8.64
N VAL A 51 10.74 -4.60 7.76
CA VAL A 51 12.05 -5.03 7.23
C VAL A 51 12.36 -4.36 5.91
N ASP A 52 11.36 -4.22 5.04
CA ASP A 52 11.55 -3.67 3.71
C ASP A 52 10.28 -3.02 3.20
N VAL A 53 10.42 -2.06 2.29
CA VAL A 53 9.30 -1.39 1.62
C VAL A 53 9.64 -1.24 0.15
N THR A 54 8.73 -1.69 -0.70
CA THR A 54 8.81 -1.51 -2.15
C THR A 54 7.66 -0.61 -2.58
N THR A 55 7.97 0.43 -3.34
CA THR A 55 6.95 1.36 -3.83
C THR A 55 6.78 1.23 -5.34
N VAL A 56 5.54 1.37 -5.79
CA VAL A 56 5.19 1.33 -7.21
C VAL A 56 4.22 2.46 -7.51
N ASN A 57 4.53 3.26 -8.51
CA ASN A 57 3.61 4.27 -9.02
C ASN A 57 2.72 3.61 -10.07
N VAL A 58 1.41 3.62 -9.84
CA VAL A 58 0.45 3.04 -10.78
C VAL A 58 -0.18 4.18 -11.56
N THR A 59 0.04 4.18 -12.87
CA THR A 59 -0.55 5.16 -13.77
C THR A 59 -1.94 4.70 -14.18
N GLY A 60 -2.92 5.59 -14.06
CA GLY A 60 -4.28 5.29 -14.47
C GLY A 60 -4.36 5.06 -15.98
N LYS A 61 -5.09 4.03 -16.38
CA LYS A 61 -5.31 3.73 -17.80
C LYS A 61 -6.38 4.64 -18.36
N LYS A 62 -6.18 5.10 -19.60
CA LYS A 62 -7.23 5.79 -20.35
C LYS A 62 -8.33 4.80 -20.66
N LYS A 63 -9.55 5.15 -20.27
CA LYS A 63 -10.73 4.36 -20.57
C LYS A 63 -11.60 5.13 -21.55
N ARG A 64 -11.88 4.52 -22.70
CA ARG A 64 -12.80 5.10 -23.67
C ARG A 64 -14.20 4.53 -23.41
N VAL A 65 -15.12 5.40 -23.03
CA VAL A 65 -16.53 5.03 -22.86
C VAL A 65 -17.35 5.89 -23.81
N GLY A 66 -17.79 5.30 -24.93
CA GLY A 66 -18.53 6.01 -25.95
C GLY A 66 -17.70 7.17 -26.51
N ARG A 67 -18.23 8.41 -26.38
CA ARG A 67 -17.58 9.63 -26.87
C ARG A 67 -16.56 10.20 -25.89
N PHE A 68 -16.47 9.67 -24.69
CA PHE A 68 -15.64 10.24 -23.65
C PHE A 68 -14.41 9.37 -23.39
N THR A 69 -13.28 10.04 -23.23
CA THR A 69 -12.05 9.38 -22.80
C THR A 69 -11.77 9.84 -21.37
N GLY A 70 -11.84 8.91 -20.43
CA GLY A 70 -11.52 9.19 -19.04
C GLY A 70 -10.23 8.51 -18.64
N LYS A 71 -9.47 9.14 -17.76
CA LYS A 71 -8.28 8.56 -17.16
C LYS A 71 -8.56 8.25 -15.70
N ARG A 72 -8.25 7.02 -15.26
CA ARG A 72 -8.31 6.67 -13.86
C ARG A 72 -7.25 7.45 -13.10
N PRO A 73 -7.53 7.89 -11.85
CA PRO A 73 -6.52 8.58 -11.07
C PRO A 73 -5.27 7.72 -10.88
N ASP A 74 -4.10 8.35 -10.98
CA ASP A 74 -2.86 7.70 -10.63
C ASP A 74 -2.81 7.50 -9.12
N TYR A 75 -2.18 6.42 -8.68
CA TYR A 75 -1.96 6.21 -7.27
C TYR A 75 -0.61 5.55 -7.04
N LYS A 76 -0.15 5.63 -5.80
CA LYS A 76 1.08 4.99 -5.37
C LYS A 76 0.72 3.87 -4.39
N LYS A 77 1.28 2.70 -4.62
CA LYS A 77 1.12 1.58 -3.70
C LYS A 77 2.48 1.21 -3.09
N ALA A 78 2.45 0.69 -1.88
CA ALA A 78 3.63 0.22 -1.20
C ALA A 78 3.41 -1.20 -0.72
N VAL A 79 4.38 -2.07 -0.97
CA VAL A 79 4.41 -3.41 -0.42
C VAL A 79 5.38 -3.39 0.75
N VAL A 80 4.86 -3.63 1.95
CA VAL A 80 5.63 -3.57 3.19
C VAL A 80 5.89 -4.99 3.67
N LYS A 81 7.18 -5.34 3.82
CA LYS A 81 7.57 -6.64 4.36
C LYS A 81 7.85 -6.49 5.84
N LEU A 82 7.19 -7.30 6.66
CA LEU A 82 7.35 -7.30 8.11
C LEU A 82 8.38 -8.32 8.55
N ALA A 83 8.94 -8.12 9.74
CA ALA A 83 9.84 -9.08 10.36
C ALA A 83 9.11 -10.40 10.63
N ALA A 84 9.86 -11.49 10.72
CA ALA A 84 9.29 -12.80 11.01
C ALA A 84 8.47 -12.77 12.31
N GLY A 85 7.28 -13.34 12.27
CA GLY A 85 6.37 -13.36 13.41
C GLY A 85 5.48 -12.13 13.56
N GLU A 86 5.69 -11.08 12.76
CA GLU A 86 4.84 -9.90 12.75
C GLU A 86 3.68 -10.06 11.78
N SER A 87 2.52 -9.51 12.12
CA SER A 87 1.37 -9.53 11.23
C SER A 87 0.49 -8.31 11.46
N ILE A 88 -0.30 -7.97 10.46
CA ILE A 88 -1.26 -6.86 10.55
C ILE A 88 -2.66 -7.47 10.46
N GLU A 89 -3.38 -7.44 11.56
CA GLU A 89 -4.65 -8.16 11.71
C GLU A 89 -5.83 -7.55 10.93
N PHE A 90 -5.80 -6.27 10.60
CA PHE A 90 -6.94 -5.66 9.95
C PHE A 90 -7.19 -6.19 8.53
N PHE A 91 -6.23 -6.92 7.97
CA PHE A 91 -6.41 -7.63 6.70
C PHE A 91 -7.25 -8.90 6.86
N THR A 92 -7.40 -9.40 8.06
CA THR A 92 -8.26 -10.55 8.35
C THR A 92 -9.64 -10.03 8.71
N ALA A 93 -10.55 -10.19 7.80
CA ALA A 93 -11.92 -9.75 8.04
C ALA A 93 -12.61 -10.71 9.03
#